data_340cbf712279e8e8d24291e0192d6787
#
_entry.id   340cbf712279e8e8d24291e0192d6787
#
_cell.length_a   1.000
_cell.length_b   1.000
_cell.length_c   1.000
_cell.angle_alpha   90.00
_cell.angle_beta   90.00
_cell.angle_gamma   90.00
#
_symmetry.space_group_name_H-M   'P 1'
#
loop_
_entity.id
_entity.type
_entity.pdbx_description
1 polymer ?
#
loop_
_entity_poly.entity_id
_entity_poly.type
_entity_poly.pdbx_seq_one_letter_code
_entity_poly.pdbx_strand_id
1 'polypeptide(L)'
;MTGSQDVDTKIASLADWRGAAMARVRRLIKEADPDVEEGVKWRKPSNPLGVPTWEHAGIICTGESYKDKIKLTFARGAALEDASGLFNSSLAGGTRRAIDIPEGTELDENAFKALVREAIAANLAHKGGK
;
A
#
# COMPACT_ATOMS: atom_id res chain seq x y z
N MET A 1 -10.78 16.70 -9.19
CA MET A 1 -9.83 15.59 -9.46
C MET A 1 -10.35 14.32 -8.84
N THR A 2 -10.13 13.20 -9.51
CA THR A 2 -10.47 11.90 -8.94
C THR A 2 -9.34 11.44 -8.02
N GLY A 3 -9.63 10.44 -7.20
CA GLY A 3 -8.60 9.82 -6.37
C GLY A 3 -7.46 9.25 -7.19
N SER A 4 -7.77 8.62 -8.32
CA SER A 4 -6.73 8.08 -9.21
C SER A 4 -5.84 9.19 -9.78
N GLN A 5 -6.43 10.33 -10.14
CA GLN A 5 -5.63 11.47 -10.62
C GLN A 5 -4.73 12.02 -9.51
N ASP A 6 -5.19 12.03 -8.27
CA ASP A 6 -4.37 12.45 -7.15
C ASP A 6 -3.18 11.51 -6.95
N VAL A 7 -3.40 10.20 -7.10
CA VAL A 7 -2.31 9.22 -7.03
C VAL A 7 -1.33 9.42 -8.19
N ASP A 8 -1.84 9.66 -9.41
CA ASP A 8 -1.00 9.97 -10.57
C ASP A 8 -0.08 11.15 -10.27
N THR A 9 -0.65 12.22 -9.71
CA THR A 9 0.10 13.43 -9.40
C THR A 9 1.18 13.15 -8.36
N LYS A 10 0.84 12.40 -7.33
CA LYS A 10 1.81 12.07 -6.29
C LYS A 10 2.97 11.25 -6.85
N ILE A 11 2.68 10.23 -7.64
CA ILE A 11 3.72 9.39 -8.24
C ILE A 11 4.61 10.24 -9.17
N ALA A 12 4.01 11.10 -9.97
CA ALA A 12 4.76 11.95 -10.87
C ALA A 12 5.70 12.91 -10.12
N SER A 13 5.37 13.25 -8.88
CA SER A 13 6.20 14.13 -8.07
C SER A 13 7.46 13.43 -7.55
N LEU A 14 7.50 12.10 -7.60
CA LEU A 14 8.65 11.32 -7.14
C LEU A 14 9.58 11.11 -8.34
N ALA A 15 10.58 11.99 -8.47
CA ALA A 15 11.38 12.08 -9.70
C ALA A 15 12.48 11.03 -9.81
N ASP A 16 12.68 10.21 -8.78
CA ASP A 16 13.73 9.20 -8.76
C ASP A 16 13.12 7.79 -8.75
N TRP A 17 13.90 6.80 -8.32
CA TRP A 17 13.48 5.40 -8.28
C TRP A 17 12.18 5.18 -7.49
N ARG A 18 11.88 6.07 -6.55
CA ARG A 18 10.68 5.92 -5.73
C ARG A 18 9.41 6.06 -6.55
N GLY A 19 9.43 6.90 -7.59
CA GLY A 19 8.29 7.01 -8.51
C GLY A 19 8.00 5.70 -9.22
N ALA A 20 9.03 5.08 -9.76
CA ALA A 20 8.87 3.79 -10.44
C ALA A 20 8.43 2.69 -9.47
N ALA A 21 8.99 2.68 -8.26
CA ALA A 21 8.63 1.70 -7.25
C ALA A 21 7.16 1.84 -6.83
N MET A 22 6.71 3.07 -6.61
CA MET A 22 5.33 3.33 -6.23
C MET A 22 4.37 2.97 -7.38
N ALA A 23 4.75 3.28 -8.62
CA ALA A 23 3.95 2.92 -9.78
C ALA A 23 3.82 1.41 -9.91
N ARG A 24 4.88 0.66 -9.63
CA ARG A 24 4.85 -0.80 -9.66
C ARG A 24 3.91 -1.35 -8.61
N VAL A 25 3.98 -0.83 -7.39
CA VAL A 25 3.08 -1.23 -6.30
C VAL A 25 1.64 -0.98 -6.70
N ARG A 26 1.36 0.21 -7.24
CA ARG A 26 0.01 0.57 -7.69
C ARG A 26 -0.50 -0.41 -8.73
N ARG A 27 0.34 -0.75 -9.71
CA ARG A 27 -0.04 -1.70 -10.77
C ARG A 27 -0.39 -3.05 -10.18
N LEU A 28 0.43 -3.54 -9.24
CA LEU A 28 0.19 -4.85 -8.64
C LEU A 28 -1.09 -4.88 -7.81
N ILE A 29 -1.37 -3.81 -7.07
CA ILE A 29 -2.60 -3.71 -6.29
C ILE A 29 -3.81 -3.76 -7.22
N LYS A 30 -3.76 -3.01 -8.33
CA LYS A 30 -4.88 -2.97 -9.28
C LYS A 30 -5.03 -4.29 -10.01
N GLU A 31 -3.95 -5.01 -10.24
CA GLU A 31 -4.02 -6.35 -10.82
C GLU A 31 -4.63 -7.35 -9.85
N ALA A 32 -4.32 -7.21 -8.56
CA ALA A 32 -4.91 -8.07 -7.54
C ALA A 32 -6.41 -7.80 -7.37
N ASP A 33 -6.81 -6.54 -7.54
CA ASP A 33 -8.19 -6.14 -7.35
C ASP A 33 -8.55 -4.99 -8.31
N PRO A 34 -9.15 -5.31 -9.47
CA PRO A 34 -9.57 -4.28 -10.41
C PRO A 34 -10.58 -3.28 -9.84
N ASP A 35 -11.27 -3.63 -8.76
CA ASP A 35 -12.27 -2.76 -8.15
C ASP A 35 -11.70 -1.91 -7.01
N VAL A 36 -10.40 -1.95 -6.78
CA VAL A 36 -9.77 -1.19 -5.69
C VAL A 36 -10.04 0.31 -5.88
N GLU A 37 -10.32 0.98 -4.77
CA GLU A 37 -10.43 2.43 -4.75
C GLU A 37 -9.10 3.02 -4.30
N GLU A 38 -8.67 4.08 -4.98
CA GLU A 38 -7.40 4.71 -4.63
C GLU A 38 -7.57 6.22 -4.52
N GLY A 39 -6.75 6.82 -3.68
CA GLY A 39 -6.74 8.25 -3.48
C GLY A 39 -5.56 8.64 -2.61
N VAL A 40 -5.57 9.87 -2.13
CA VAL A 40 -4.55 10.34 -1.20
C VAL A 40 -5.21 10.83 0.07
N LYS A 41 -4.52 10.68 1.19
CA LYS A 41 -4.99 11.13 2.49
C LYS A 41 -3.87 11.90 3.19
N TRP A 42 -4.23 12.57 4.26
CA TRP A 42 -3.28 13.19 5.19
C TRP A 42 -2.38 14.24 4.50
N ARG A 43 -3.00 15.11 3.68
CA ARG A 43 -2.29 16.24 3.10
C ARG A 43 -1.92 17.21 4.23
N LYS A 44 -0.71 17.73 4.16
CA LYS A 44 -0.22 18.70 5.14
C LYS A 44 0.88 19.53 4.51
N PRO A 45 1.27 20.66 5.13
CA PRO A 45 2.30 21.52 4.49
C PRO A 45 3.60 20.80 4.15
N SER A 46 4.02 19.84 4.96
CA SER A 46 5.25 19.08 4.68
C SER A 46 5.02 17.97 3.66
N ASN A 47 3.76 17.67 3.30
CA ASN A 47 3.42 16.66 2.31
C ASN A 47 2.12 17.07 1.63
N PRO A 48 2.15 18.12 0.78
CA PRO A 48 0.92 18.68 0.25
C PRO A 48 0.16 17.76 -0.70
N LEU A 49 0.83 16.79 -1.31
CA LEU A 49 0.18 15.83 -2.20
C LEU A 49 -0.38 14.62 -1.45
N GLY A 50 -0.08 14.50 -0.16
CA GLY A 50 -0.64 13.45 0.68
C GLY A 50 0.00 12.09 0.48
N VAL A 51 -0.66 11.07 1.02
CA VAL A 51 -0.17 9.69 1.02
C VAL A 51 -1.12 8.84 0.19
N PRO A 52 -0.62 8.18 -0.88
CA PRO A 52 -1.45 7.25 -1.64
C PRO A 52 -2.05 6.18 -0.74
N THR A 53 -3.34 5.94 -0.92
CA THR A 53 -4.11 5.02 -0.09
C THR A 53 -4.97 4.16 -0.99
N TRP A 54 -5.00 2.85 -0.72
CA TRP A 54 -5.80 1.90 -1.47
C TRP A 54 -6.80 1.25 -0.53
N GLU A 55 -8.06 1.16 -0.98
CA GLU A 55 -9.18 0.73 -0.14
C GLU A 55 -10.08 -0.25 -0.86
N HIS A 56 -10.59 -1.19 -0.10
CA HIS A 56 -11.68 -2.08 -0.51
C HIS A 56 -12.30 -2.59 0.80
N ALA A 57 -13.52 -2.13 1.10
CA ALA A 57 -14.20 -2.42 2.36
C ALA A 57 -13.37 -1.94 3.56
N GLY A 58 -12.63 -0.87 3.37
CA GLY A 58 -11.71 -0.28 4.34
C GLY A 58 -10.32 -0.17 3.76
N ILE A 59 -9.42 0.44 4.49
CA ILE A 59 -8.05 0.64 4.00
C ILE A 59 -7.35 -0.72 3.87
N ILE A 60 -6.80 -0.97 2.68
CA ILE A 60 -5.90 -2.10 2.46
C ILE A 60 -4.51 -1.71 2.94
N CYS A 61 -3.94 -0.69 2.29
CA CYS A 61 -2.60 -0.22 2.63
C CYS A 61 -2.41 1.22 2.18
N THR A 62 -1.37 1.83 2.73
CA THR A 62 -0.93 3.17 2.35
C THR A 62 0.51 3.10 1.89
N GLY A 63 0.90 4.01 0.98
CA GLY A 63 2.25 4.04 0.43
C GLY A 63 2.94 5.34 0.77
N GLU A 64 3.89 5.29 1.69
CA GLU A 64 4.69 6.45 2.05
C GLU A 64 6.04 6.39 1.35
N SER A 65 6.55 7.54 0.94
CA SER A 65 7.87 7.63 0.33
C SER A 65 8.81 8.35 1.28
N TYR A 66 9.91 7.68 1.60
CA TYR A 66 10.99 8.24 2.40
C TYR A 66 12.21 8.40 1.50
N LYS A 67 13.26 9.00 2.04
CA LYS A 67 14.45 9.27 1.25
C LYS A 67 15.09 7.99 0.72
N ASP A 68 15.01 6.91 1.49
CA ASP A 68 15.73 5.67 1.20
C ASP A 68 14.83 4.47 0.96
N LYS A 69 13.51 4.66 0.97
CA LYS A 69 12.60 3.52 0.79
C LYS A 69 11.18 4.00 0.51
N ILE A 70 10.39 3.07 -0.02
CA ILE A 70 8.93 3.17 -0.03
C ILE A 70 8.44 2.29 1.12
N LYS A 71 7.49 2.75 1.89
CA LYS A 71 6.92 1.98 2.98
C LYS A 71 5.44 1.73 2.72
N LEU A 72 5.06 0.47 2.65
CA LEU A 72 3.65 0.08 2.49
C LEU A 72 3.15 -0.43 3.82
N THR A 73 2.20 0.28 4.41
CA THR A 73 1.63 -0.09 5.70
C THR A 73 0.25 -0.70 5.47
N PHE A 74 0.09 -1.95 5.85
CA PHE A 74 -1.18 -2.67 5.76
C PHE A 74 -1.95 -2.47 7.04
N ALA A 75 -3.16 -1.90 6.92
CA ALA A 75 -3.95 -1.49 8.08
C ALA A 75 -4.28 -2.65 9.03
N ARG A 76 -4.49 -3.85 8.48
CA ARG A 76 -4.77 -5.05 9.27
C ARG A 76 -3.67 -6.09 9.14
N GLY A 77 -2.44 -5.63 8.93
CA GLY A 77 -1.32 -6.53 8.66
C GLY A 77 -1.13 -7.61 9.71
N ALA A 78 -1.38 -7.30 10.99
CA ALA A 78 -1.20 -8.27 12.05
C ALA A 78 -2.18 -9.44 11.98
N ALA A 79 -3.29 -9.29 11.25
CA ALA A 79 -4.28 -10.34 11.06
C ALA A 79 -4.02 -11.22 9.86
N LEU A 80 -3.01 -10.87 9.05
CA LEU A 80 -2.71 -11.58 7.80
C LEU A 80 -1.66 -12.65 8.04
N GLU A 81 -1.77 -13.76 7.33
CA GLU A 81 -0.81 -14.86 7.44
C GLU A 81 0.54 -14.51 6.85
N ASP A 82 0.53 -13.77 5.72
CA ASP A 82 1.76 -13.38 5.03
C ASP A 82 2.67 -14.61 4.84
N ALA A 83 2.15 -15.61 4.16
CA ALA A 83 2.84 -16.89 4.03
C ALA A 83 4.24 -16.78 3.44
N SER A 84 4.46 -15.77 2.59
CA SER A 84 5.76 -15.54 1.95
C SER A 84 6.70 -14.66 2.76
N GLY A 85 6.25 -14.16 3.92
CA GLY A 85 7.09 -13.37 4.80
C GLY A 85 7.48 -12.01 4.24
N LEU A 86 6.53 -11.30 3.61
CA LEU A 86 6.83 -10.00 3.01
C LEU A 86 6.96 -8.88 4.03
N PHE A 87 6.23 -8.95 5.14
CA PHE A 87 6.32 -7.91 6.15
C PHE A 87 7.71 -7.91 6.78
N ASN A 88 8.36 -6.76 6.74
CA ASN A 88 9.70 -6.61 7.28
C ASN A 88 9.85 -5.36 8.16
N SER A 89 8.74 -4.72 8.51
CA SER A 89 8.74 -3.49 9.29
C SER A 89 7.47 -3.44 10.13
N SER A 90 7.51 -2.71 11.23
CA SER A 90 6.38 -2.56 12.15
C SER A 90 5.89 -3.91 12.70
N LEU A 91 6.81 -4.85 12.89
CA LEU A 91 6.45 -6.22 13.25
C LEU A 91 5.91 -6.36 14.67
N ALA A 92 6.16 -5.38 15.53
CA ALA A 92 5.66 -5.38 16.89
C ALA A 92 4.29 -4.70 17.03
N GLY A 93 3.77 -4.15 15.94
CA GLY A 93 2.47 -3.48 15.98
C GLY A 93 1.32 -4.43 16.26
N GLY A 94 0.33 -3.99 17.02
CA GLY A 94 -0.82 -4.82 17.35
C GLY A 94 -1.80 -5.00 16.21
N THR A 95 -1.81 -4.08 15.25
CA THR A 95 -2.76 -4.10 14.13
C THR A 95 -2.07 -3.98 12.79
N ARG A 96 -1.13 -3.06 12.66
CA ARG A 96 -0.47 -2.76 11.39
C ARG A 96 0.81 -3.55 11.22
N ARG A 97 1.13 -3.83 9.97
CA ARG A 97 2.44 -4.38 9.55
C ARG A 97 2.84 -3.66 8.29
N ALA A 98 4.13 -3.60 8.01
CA ALA A 98 4.61 -2.83 6.87
C ALA A 98 5.67 -3.59 6.08
N ILE A 99 5.77 -3.21 4.80
CA ILE A 99 6.83 -3.67 3.90
C ILE A 99 7.66 -2.44 3.55
N ASP A 100 8.94 -2.46 3.92
CA ASP A 100 9.90 -1.45 3.48
C ASP A 100 10.54 -1.92 2.19
N ILE A 101 10.53 -1.06 1.17
CA ILE A 101 11.06 -1.38 -0.15
C ILE A 101 12.16 -0.39 -0.49
N PRO A 102 13.43 -0.75 -0.22
CA PRO A 102 14.57 0.07 -0.64
C PRO A 102 14.77 0.00 -2.15
N GLU A 103 15.59 0.91 -2.67
CA GLU A 103 15.95 0.91 -4.08
C GLU A 103 16.57 -0.44 -4.46
N GLY A 104 16.18 -0.95 -5.64
CA GLY A 104 16.72 -2.20 -6.14
C GLY A 104 16.10 -3.46 -5.59
N THR A 105 15.08 -3.33 -4.73
CA THR A 105 14.40 -4.50 -4.18
C THR A 105 13.64 -5.25 -5.27
N GLU A 106 13.82 -6.56 -5.32
CA GLU A 106 13.02 -7.42 -6.18
C GLU A 106 11.81 -7.90 -5.39
N LEU A 107 10.67 -7.31 -5.68
CA LEU A 107 9.43 -7.68 -4.99
C LEU A 107 8.84 -8.91 -5.67
N ASP A 108 8.51 -9.93 -4.87
CA ASP A 108 7.79 -11.10 -5.37
C ASP A 108 6.37 -10.67 -5.71
N GLU A 109 6.11 -10.47 -7.00
CA GLU A 109 4.85 -9.88 -7.44
C GLU A 109 3.65 -10.76 -7.14
N ASN A 110 3.78 -12.07 -7.32
CA ASN A 110 2.69 -12.99 -7.03
C ASN A 110 2.39 -13.05 -5.53
N ALA A 111 3.43 -13.09 -4.71
CA ALA A 111 3.26 -13.07 -3.26
C ALA A 111 2.62 -11.76 -2.80
N PHE A 112 3.02 -10.64 -3.39
CA PHE A 112 2.46 -9.35 -3.03
C PHE A 112 0.97 -9.28 -3.40
N LYS A 113 0.60 -9.75 -4.59
CA LYS A 113 -0.81 -9.75 -5.00
C LYS A 113 -1.64 -10.66 -4.09
N ALA A 114 -1.08 -11.80 -3.69
CA ALA A 114 -1.75 -12.70 -2.75
C ALA A 114 -2.00 -12.01 -1.41
N LEU A 115 -1.01 -11.25 -0.94
CA LEU A 115 -1.13 -10.51 0.32
C LEU A 115 -2.21 -9.43 0.23
N VAL A 116 -2.29 -8.73 -0.91
CA VAL A 116 -3.34 -7.73 -1.12
C VAL A 116 -4.72 -8.40 -1.06
N ARG A 117 -4.89 -9.54 -1.72
CA ARG A 117 -6.17 -10.27 -1.68
C ARG A 117 -6.50 -10.74 -0.27
N GLU A 118 -5.49 -11.17 0.48
CA GLU A 118 -5.66 -11.56 1.87
C GLU A 118 -6.14 -10.38 2.72
N ALA A 119 -5.57 -9.20 2.48
CA ALA A 119 -5.96 -7.98 3.19
C ALA A 119 -7.41 -7.61 2.88
N ILE A 120 -7.84 -7.75 1.63
CA ILE A 120 -9.22 -7.48 1.23
C ILE A 120 -10.15 -8.46 1.93
N ALA A 121 -9.81 -9.73 1.96
CA ALA A 121 -10.62 -10.74 2.64
C ALA A 121 -10.77 -10.42 4.12
N ALA A 122 -9.69 -9.96 4.76
CA ALA A 122 -9.74 -9.57 6.16
C ALA A 122 -10.65 -8.37 6.39
N ASN A 123 -10.62 -7.37 5.48
CA ASN A 123 -11.51 -6.22 5.57
C ASN A 123 -12.97 -6.64 5.43
N LEU A 124 -13.26 -7.52 4.48
CA LEU A 124 -14.62 -7.99 4.25
C LEU A 124 -15.13 -8.81 5.43
N ALA A 125 -14.27 -9.65 6.01
CA ALA A 125 -14.64 -10.45 7.16
C ALA A 125 -14.94 -9.56 8.37
N HIS A 126 -14.11 -8.53 8.59
CA HIS A 126 -14.31 -7.60 9.68
C HIS A 126 -15.63 -6.85 9.52
N LYS A 127 -15.89 -6.35 8.30
CA LYS A 127 -17.09 -5.58 8.03
C LYS A 127 -18.35 -6.43 8.16
N GLY A 128 -18.30 -7.67 7.65
CA GLY A 128 -19.44 -8.56 7.71
C GLY A 128 -19.65 -9.22 9.04
N GLY A 129 -18.58 -9.42 9.80
CA GLY A 129 -18.61 -10.14 11.06
C GLY A 129 -18.98 -9.30 12.24
N LYS A 130 -18.83 -7.97 12.10
CA LYS A 130 -19.07 -7.10 13.19
C LYS A 130 -19.84 -7.71 14.34
#